data_8f5ea80185049a7d1ff2bd441f6573fa
#
_entry.id   8f5ea80185049a7d1ff2bd441f6573fa
#
_cell.length_a   1.000
_cell.length_b   1.000
_cell.length_c   1.000
_cell.angle_alpha   90.00
_cell.angle_beta   90.00
_cell.angle_gamma   90.00
#
_symmetry.space_group_name_H-M   'P 1'
#
loop_
_entity.id
_entity.type
_entity.pdbx_description
1 polymer ?
#
loop_
_entity_poly.entity_id
_entity_poly.type
_entity_poly.pdbx_seq_one_letter_code
_entity_poly.pdbx_strand_id
1 'polypeptide(L)'
;MVISQIFAQTTIDTLSVTIYPEFSYPGVAIEYKFDKFGSDEIGFPVSSDIDSVLYTVSGDGLEFEQILKTNENSLQAINQDGNHTIYLFLDRFIKDPGPRRFSYDFGSNQIIKTFILGIQIPFASEDFTVNAEGFSLERVRDQNGLTFFQGIINDFSESSSTEINLSYYNPHGNTSIEYAANISTQDSVVQPPPTASDRFVRYPFITWEPMIAFLLLSIILVVIYEFQRIRDE
;
A
#
# COMPACT_ATOMS: atom_id res chain seq x y z
N MET A 1 -45.13 -6.49 -28.05
CA MET A 1 -44.11 -7.45 -27.56
C MET A 1 -43.00 -6.60 -26.96
N VAL A 2 -42.99 -6.44 -25.62
CA VAL A 2 -41.95 -5.65 -24.93
C VAL A 2 -40.80 -6.62 -24.64
N ILE A 3 -39.70 -6.45 -25.36
CA ILE A 3 -38.47 -7.18 -25.05
C ILE A 3 -37.86 -6.46 -23.83
N SER A 4 -38.10 -7.01 -22.64
CA SER A 4 -37.31 -6.66 -21.45
C SER A 4 -35.86 -7.04 -21.73
N GLN A 5 -35.02 -6.09 -22.01
CA GLN A 5 -33.59 -6.29 -21.93
C GLN A 5 -33.26 -6.54 -20.45
N ILE A 6 -32.97 -7.78 -20.13
CA ILE A 6 -32.37 -8.15 -18.85
C ILE A 6 -30.91 -7.66 -18.96
N PHE A 7 -30.65 -6.48 -18.45
CA PHE A 7 -29.26 -6.06 -18.19
C PHE A 7 -28.72 -7.03 -17.15
N ALA A 8 -27.68 -7.75 -17.49
CA ALA A 8 -26.97 -8.56 -16.51
C ALA A 8 -26.45 -7.60 -15.43
N GLN A 9 -26.98 -7.73 -14.22
CA GLN A 9 -26.60 -6.89 -13.09
C GLN A 9 -25.14 -7.21 -12.76
N THR A 10 -24.29 -6.25 -12.88
CA THR A 10 -22.86 -6.40 -12.62
C THR A 10 -22.62 -6.50 -11.14
N THR A 11 -21.88 -7.51 -10.73
CA THR A 11 -21.59 -7.78 -9.33
C THR A 11 -20.08 -7.88 -9.14
N ILE A 12 -19.58 -7.21 -8.12
CA ILE A 12 -18.20 -7.35 -7.61
C ILE A 12 -18.23 -8.32 -6.44
N ASP A 13 -17.41 -9.37 -6.46
CA ASP A 13 -17.38 -10.33 -5.35
C ASP A 13 -16.74 -9.70 -4.10
N THR A 14 -15.58 -9.08 -4.25
CA THR A 14 -14.89 -8.39 -3.14
C THR A 14 -14.32 -7.07 -3.62
N LEU A 15 -14.63 -6.01 -2.89
CA LEU A 15 -13.98 -4.71 -3.02
C LEU A 15 -13.34 -4.33 -1.70
N SER A 16 -12.04 -4.05 -1.72
CA SER A 16 -11.33 -3.47 -0.59
C SER A 16 -10.99 -2.02 -0.90
N VAL A 17 -11.41 -1.11 -0.02
CA VAL A 17 -11.06 0.32 -0.08
C VAL A 17 -10.22 0.65 1.15
N THR A 18 -9.00 1.14 0.93
CA THR A 18 -8.12 1.53 2.03
C THR A 18 -7.74 3.00 1.91
N ILE A 19 -7.96 3.76 2.96
CA ILE A 19 -7.64 5.18 3.06
C ILE A 19 -6.35 5.35 3.85
N TYR A 20 -5.39 6.08 3.27
CA TYR A 20 -4.07 6.37 3.83
C TYR A 20 -3.88 7.87 4.01
N PRO A 21 -4.28 8.46 5.15
CA PRO A 21 -4.04 9.87 5.42
C PRO A 21 -2.56 10.10 5.74
N GLU A 22 -1.92 11.06 5.11
CA GLU A 22 -0.52 11.46 5.33
C GLU A 22 0.45 10.28 5.51
N PHE A 23 0.31 9.22 4.69
CA PHE A 23 1.20 8.06 4.78
C PHE A 23 2.57 8.35 4.15
N SER A 24 2.63 8.50 2.84
CA SER A 24 3.85 8.76 2.07
C SER A 24 3.88 10.17 1.45
N TYR A 25 2.75 10.84 1.43
CA TYR A 25 2.58 12.13 0.79
C TYR A 25 1.64 13.02 1.64
N PRO A 26 1.74 14.36 1.57
CA PRO A 26 0.98 15.29 2.43
C PRO A 26 -0.46 15.46 1.90
N GLY A 27 -1.25 14.42 1.99
CA GLY A 27 -2.62 14.36 1.52
C GLY A 27 -3.26 13.05 1.91
N VAL A 28 -4.30 12.65 1.19
CA VAL A 28 -4.96 11.37 1.37
C VAL A 28 -4.80 10.53 0.11
N ALA A 29 -4.24 9.34 0.26
CA ALA A 29 -4.28 8.33 -0.78
C ALA A 29 -5.41 7.33 -0.47
N ILE A 30 -6.17 6.95 -1.49
CA ILE A 30 -7.21 5.93 -1.39
C ILE A 30 -6.88 4.82 -2.36
N GLU A 31 -6.80 3.60 -1.87
CA GLU A 31 -6.53 2.40 -2.65
C GLU A 31 -7.82 1.59 -2.78
N TYR A 32 -8.21 1.28 -4.01
CA TYR A 32 -9.27 0.33 -4.33
C TYR A 32 -8.63 -0.95 -4.83
N LYS A 33 -8.99 -2.08 -4.27
CA LYS A 33 -8.61 -3.40 -4.73
C LYS A 33 -9.84 -4.24 -4.98
N PHE A 34 -9.94 -4.83 -6.15
CA PHE A 34 -11.03 -5.73 -6.51
C PHE A 34 -10.57 -6.77 -7.53
N ASP A 35 -11.22 -7.92 -7.48
CA ASP A 35 -10.98 -9.00 -8.40
C ASP A 35 -11.74 -8.76 -9.72
N LYS A 36 -11.57 -9.69 -10.66
CA LYS A 36 -12.29 -9.72 -11.92
C LYS A 36 -13.78 -9.50 -11.72
N PHE A 37 -14.37 -8.67 -12.55
CA PHE A 37 -15.79 -8.38 -12.58
C PHE A 37 -16.45 -8.88 -13.88
N GLY A 38 -17.75 -9.15 -13.82
CA GLY A 38 -18.49 -9.81 -14.90
C GLY A 38 -18.95 -8.90 -16.03
N SER A 39 -18.54 -7.62 -16.09
CA SER A 39 -18.91 -6.67 -17.14
C SER A 39 -17.68 -6.13 -17.87
N ASP A 40 -17.92 -5.47 -19.02
CA ASP A 40 -16.86 -4.84 -19.80
C ASP A 40 -16.31 -3.57 -19.14
N GLU A 41 -17.07 -2.96 -18.23
CA GLU A 41 -16.69 -1.74 -17.50
C GLU A 41 -17.20 -1.76 -16.07
N ILE A 42 -16.41 -1.19 -15.17
CA ILE A 42 -16.77 -0.86 -13.79
C ILE A 42 -16.65 0.63 -13.57
N GLY A 43 -17.66 1.25 -12.96
CA GLY A 43 -17.65 2.68 -12.66
C GLY A 43 -17.73 2.93 -11.15
N PHE A 44 -16.80 3.69 -10.62
CA PHE A 44 -16.86 4.22 -9.26
C PHE A 44 -17.12 5.71 -9.31
N PRO A 45 -18.24 6.20 -8.71
CA PRO A 45 -18.41 7.62 -8.48
C PRO A 45 -17.28 8.14 -7.59
N VAL A 46 -16.70 9.25 -7.98
CA VAL A 46 -15.59 9.87 -7.23
C VAL A 46 -15.81 11.36 -7.08
N SER A 47 -15.29 11.91 -6.00
CA SER A 47 -15.29 13.36 -5.75
C SER A 47 -14.54 14.10 -6.87
N SER A 48 -14.94 15.33 -7.15
CA SER A 48 -14.30 16.21 -8.14
C SER A 48 -12.88 16.64 -7.77
N ASP A 49 -12.47 16.41 -6.52
CA ASP A 49 -11.24 16.95 -5.93
C ASP A 49 -10.06 15.97 -5.98
N ILE A 50 -10.02 15.07 -6.97
CA ILE A 50 -8.93 14.12 -7.18
C ILE A 50 -7.84 14.78 -8.01
N ASP A 51 -6.61 14.81 -7.49
CA ASP A 51 -5.44 15.37 -8.16
C ASP A 51 -4.85 14.42 -9.18
N SER A 52 -4.76 13.13 -8.82
CA SER A 52 -4.24 12.10 -9.72
C SER A 52 -4.84 10.73 -9.44
N VAL A 53 -4.84 9.91 -10.48
CA VAL A 53 -5.31 8.53 -10.43
C VAL A 53 -4.24 7.64 -11.05
N LEU A 54 -3.89 6.56 -10.36
CA LEU A 54 -3.04 5.50 -10.90
C LEU A 54 -3.84 4.20 -10.93
N TYR A 55 -3.65 3.43 -11.98
CA TYR A 55 -4.28 2.12 -12.14
C TYR A 55 -3.27 1.06 -12.50
N THR A 56 -3.41 -0.11 -11.92
CA THR A 56 -2.62 -1.28 -12.26
C THR A 56 -3.46 -2.54 -12.21
N VAL A 57 -3.14 -3.49 -13.07
CA VAL A 57 -3.67 -4.85 -13.04
C VAL A 57 -2.51 -5.78 -12.75
N SER A 58 -2.61 -6.57 -11.69
CA SER A 58 -1.55 -7.53 -11.35
C SER A 58 -1.62 -8.74 -12.28
N GLY A 59 -0.64 -8.85 -13.13
CA GLY A 59 -0.42 -9.97 -14.05
C GLY A 59 1.07 -10.14 -14.31
N ASP A 60 1.69 -9.30 -15.09
CA ASP A 60 3.07 -9.46 -15.53
C ASP A 60 3.89 -8.17 -15.46
N GLY A 61 3.87 -7.49 -14.35
CA GLY A 61 4.67 -6.29 -14.11
C GLY A 61 3.88 -5.14 -13.53
N LEU A 62 4.58 -4.25 -12.82
CA LEU A 62 4.01 -3.01 -12.27
C LEU A 62 3.97 -1.95 -13.40
N GLU A 63 3.09 -2.11 -14.37
CA GLU A 63 2.79 -1.05 -15.30
C GLU A 63 1.62 -0.25 -14.74
N PHE A 64 1.87 1.02 -14.42
CA PHE A 64 0.81 1.95 -14.02
C PHE A 64 0.26 2.60 -15.26
N GLU A 65 -0.98 2.30 -15.59
CA GLU A 65 -1.73 3.00 -16.62
C GLU A 65 -2.53 4.14 -15.98
N GLN A 66 -2.49 5.31 -16.61
CA GLN A 66 -3.34 6.42 -16.17
C GLN A 66 -4.77 6.16 -16.64
N ILE A 67 -5.70 6.01 -15.72
CA ILE A 67 -7.12 5.90 -16.04
C ILE A 67 -7.60 7.26 -16.55
N LEU A 68 -8.15 7.26 -17.75
CA LEU A 68 -8.83 8.44 -18.28
C LEU A 68 -10.12 8.67 -17.48
N LYS A 69 -10.23 9.84 -16.89
CA LYS A 69 -11.45 10.32 -16.26
C LYS A 69 -12.50 10.48 -17.36
N THR A 70 -13.43 9.54 -17.45
CA THR A 70 -14.36 9.48 -18.58
C THR A 70 -15.51 10.49 -18.45
N ASN A 71 -15.88 10.83 -17.21
CA ASN A 71 -16.82 11.90 -16.87
C ASN A 71 -16.32 12.58 -15.60
N GLU A 72 -16.70 13.83 -15.39
CA GLU A 72 -16.17 14.65 -14.27
C GLU A 72 -16.24 14.02 -12.86
N ASN A 73 -17.04 12.97 -12.68
CA ASN A 73 -17.29 12.35 -11.38
C ASN A 73 -17.29 10.81 -11.37
N SER A 74 -16.68 10.14 -12.32
CA SER A 74 -16.58 8.67 -12.29
C SER A 74 -15.27 8.14 -12.85
N LEU A 75 -14.73 7.13 -12.19
CA LEU A 75 -13.63 6.31 -12.70
C LEU A 75 -14.20 5.11 -13.44
N GLN A 76 -13.64 4.80 -14.59
CA GLN A 76 -13.98 3.59 -15.33
C GLN A 76 -12.75 2.69 -15.42
N ALA A 77 -12.89 1.45 -15.00
CA ALA A 77 -11.90 0.40 -15.19
C ALA A 77 -12.38 -0.58 -16.26
N ILE A 78 -11.48 -0.94 -17.16
CA ILE A 78 -11.78 -1.89 -18.24
C ILE A 78 -11.59 -3.31 -17.69
N ASN A 79 -12.50 -4.21 -18.06
CA ASN A 79 -12.42 -5.62 -17.66
C ASN A 79 -11.19 -6.29 -18.29
N GLN A 80 -10.21 -6.62 -17.44
CA GLN A 80 -9.05 -7.43 -17.76
C GLN A 80 -8.97 -8.59 -16.78
N ASP A 81 -8.29 -9.67 -17.16
CA ASP A 81 -8.04 -10.77 -16.21
C ASP A 81 -6.96 -10.35 -15.21
N GLY A 82 -7.24 -10.45 -13.92
CA GLY A 82 -6.30 -10.11 -12.84
C GLY A 82 -6.95 -9.35 -11.69
N ASN A 83 -6.12 -9.02 -10.71
CA ASN A 83 -6.52 -8.19 -9.58
C ASN A 83 -6.29 -6.72 -9.92
N HIS A 84 -7.33 -5.94 -9.84
CA HIS A 84 -7.31 -4.52 -10.16
C HIS A 84 -6.96 -3.70 -8.92
N THR A 85 -6.08 -2.73 -9.09
CA THR A 85 -5.78 -1.74 -8.05
C THR A 85 -5.85 -0.34 -8.63
N ILE A 86 -6.63 0.53 -7.99
CA ILE A 86 -6.75 1.95 -8.32
C ILE A 86 -6.26 2.74 -7.12
N TYR A 87 -5.37 3.70 -7.37
CA TYR A 87 -4.94 4.68 -6.37
C TYR A 87 -5.46 6.05 -6.74
N LEU A 88 -6.18 6.67 -5.81
CA LEU A 88 -6.60 8.06 -5.88
C LEU A 88 -5.75 8.89 -4.95
N PHE A 89 -5.29 10.04 -5.41
CA PHE A 89 -4.52 10.98 -4.60
C PHE A 89 -5.28 12.30 -4.48
N LEU A 90 -5.42 12.75 -3.23
CA LEU A 90 -6.11 13.99 -2.89
C LEU A 90 -5.15 14.87 -2.08
N ASP A 91 -4.76 16.02 -2.62
CA ASP A 91 -3.86 16.98 -1.97
C ASP A 91 -4.67 17.88 -1.03
N ARG A 92 -4.84 17.44 0.20
CA ARG A 92 -5.76 18.07 1.18
C ARG A 92 -5.07 18.77 2.33
N PHE A 93 -3.79 18.50 2.56
CA PHE A 93 -3.14 18.95 3.78
C PHE A 93 -1.90 19.78 3.50
N ILE A 94 -1.72 20.80 4.34
CA ILE A 94 -0.51 21.62 4.34
C ILE A 94 0.54 20.93 5.22
N LYS A 95 1.81 21.00 4.86
CA LYS A 95 2.93 20.42 5.64
C LYS A 95 3.25 21.22 6.91
N ASP A 96 2.24 21.59 7.68
CA ASP A 96 2.37 22.30 8.94
C ASP A 96 1.66 21.52 10.06
N PRO A 97 2.11 21.63 11.32
CA PRO A 97 1.36 21.07 12.46
C PRO A 97 -0.06 21.62 12.52
N GLY A 98 -1.03 20.74 12.82
CA GLY A 98 -2.38 21.20 12.94
C GLY A 98 -3.44 20.12 12.83
N PRO A 99 -4.72 20.52 12.99
CA PRO A 99 -5.85 19.61 12.84
C PRO A 99 -6.04 19.21 11.39
N ARG A 100 -6.40 17.96 11.18
CA ARG A 100 -6.78 17.38 9.90
C ARG A 100 -8.23 16.94 9.93
N ARG A 101 -8.94 17.20 8.86
CA ARG A 101 -10.30 16.71 8.64
C ARG A 101 -10.44 16.27 7.20
N PHE A 102 -11.03 15.12 7.02
CA PHE A 102 -11.27 14.55 5.70
C PHE A 102 -12.62 13.89 5.68
N SER A 103 -13.37 14.12 4.62
CA SER A 103 -14.65 13.47 4.33
C SER A 103 -14.56 12.87 2.93
N TYR A 104 -15.02 11.64 2.78
CA TYR A 104 -15.08 10.95 1.52
C TYR A 104 -16.39 10.20 1.37
N ASP A 105 -17.10 10.48 0.29
CA ASP A 105 -18.31 9.78 -0.08
C ASP A 105 -17.97 8.65 -1.04
N PHE A 106 -18.04 7.43 -0.53
CA PHE A 106 -17.91 6.24 -1.37
C PHE A 106 -19.28 5.86 -1.91
N GLY A 107 -19.35 5.60 -3.21
CA GLY A 107 -20.53 5.08 -3.88
C GLY A 107 -20.16 3.98 -4.87
N SER A 108 -21.13 3.17 -5.23
CA SER A 108 -21.01 2.17 -6.29
C SER A 108 -22.29 2.13 -7.11
N ASN A 109 -22.15 2.00 -8.42
CA ASN A 109 -23.25 1.71 -9.34
C ASN A 109 -23.44 0.21 -9.57
N GLN A 110 -22.82 -0.63 -8.73
CA GLN A 110 -22.86 -2.08 -8.82
C GLN A 110 -23.06 -2.69 -7.44
N ILE A 111 -23.53 -3.92 -7.42
CA ILE A 111 -23.63 -4.70 -6.19
C ILE A 111 -22.24 -5.19 -5.80
N ILE A 112 -21.84 -4.94 -4.56
CA ILE A 112 -20.61 -5.46 -3.97
C ILE A 112 -21.00 -6.48 -2.90
N LYS A 113 -20.66 -7.77 -3.10
CA LYS A 113 -21.01 -8.81 -2.13
C LYS A 113 -20.26 -8.65 -0.82
N THR A 114 -18.98 -8.33 -0.88
CA THR A 114 -18.16 -8.07 0.30
C THR A 114 -17.40 -6.77 0.13
N PHE A 115 -17.76 -5.77 0.91
CA PHE A 115 -17.07 -4.48 0.94
C PHE A 115 -16.23 -4.39 2.20
N ILE A 116 -14.91 -4.26 2.04
CA ILE A 116 -13.92 -4.14 3.11
C ILE A 116 -13.41 -2.71 3.12
N LEU A 117 -13.61 -2.01 4.22
CA LEU A 117 -13.08 -0.67 4.44
C LEU A 117 -11.90 -0.73 5.41
N GLY A 118 -10.75 -0.18 5.02
CA GLY A 118 -9.59 0.00 5.87
C GLY A 118 -9.22 1.48 5.96
N ILE A 119 -8.89 1.99 7.15
CA ILE A 119 -8.47 3.37 7.35
C ILE A 119 -7.21 3.35 8.21
N GLN A 120 -6.08 3.72 7.63
CA GLN A 120 -4.79 3.73 8.32
C GLN A 120 -4.73 4.90 9.31
N ILE A 121 -4.24 4.64 10.51
CA ILE A 121 -3.96 5.69 11.50
C ILE A 121 -2.54 6.21 11.23
N PRO A 122 -2.33 7.50 10.92
CA PRO A 122 -0.99 8.06 10.75
C PRO A 122 -0.15 7.92 12.01
N PHE A 123 1.15 7.60 11.86
CA PHE A 123 2.03 7.30 12.99
C PHE A 123 2.15 8.41 14.03
N ALA A 124 2.17 9.65 13.58
CA ALA A 124 2.35 10.82 14.46
C ALA A 124 1.03 11.47 14.87
N SER A 125 -0.13 10.85 14.55
CA SER A 125 -1.42 11.46 14.81
C SER A 125 -1.83 11.32 16.27
N GLU A 126 -2.43 12.38 16.79
CA GLU A 126 -3.10 12.45 18.07
C GLU A 126 -4.61 12.58 17.84
N ASP A 127 -5.42 12.11 18.80
CA ASP A 127 -6.88 12.24 18.83
C ASP A 127 -7.58 11.75 17.55
N PHE A 128 -7.08 10.65 16.98
CA PHE A 128 -7.63 10.08 15.74
C PHE A 128 -9.04 9.56 15.98
N THR A 129 -9.98 10.12 15.24
CA THR A 129 -11.38 9.70 15.22
C THR A 129 -11.82 9.37 13.80
N VAL A 130 -12.65 8.37 13.68
CA VAL A 130 -13.21 7.94 12.40
C VAL A 130 -14.67 7.53 12.59
N ASN A 131 -15.49 7.89 11.61
CA ASN A 131 -16.86 7.41 11.47
C ASN A 131 -17.09 7.05 10.00
N ALA A 132 -17.65 5.88 9.74
CA ALA A 132 -18.09 5.46 8.43
C ALA A 132 -19.52 4.92 8.57
N GLU A 133 -20.43 5.52 7.85
CA GLU A 133 -21.85 5.16 7.96
C GLU A 133 -22.06 3.71 7.52
N GLY A 134 -22.78 2.95 8.35
CA GLY A 134 -23.06 1.53 8.10
C GLY A 134 -21.92 0.55 8.45
N PHE A 135 -20.73 1.01 8.84
CA PHE A 135 -19.63 0.16 9.24
C PHE A 135 -19.49 0.03 10.76
N SER A 136 -19.26 -1.19 11.22
CA SER A 136 -18.72 -1.44 12.57
C SER A 136 -17.20 -1.53 12.44
N LEU A 137 -16.49 -0.47 12.83
CA LEU A 137 -15.06 -0.37 12.69
C LEU A 137 -14.34 -0.96 13.89
N GLU A 138 -13.40 -1.86 13.64
CA GLU A 138 -12.51 -2.46 14.63
C GLU A 138 -11.07 -2.02 14.41
N ARG A 139 -10.31 -1.85 15.49
CA ARG A 139 -8.90 -1.49 15.40
C ARG A 139 -8.06 -2.74 15.19
N VAL A 140 -7.35 -2.79 14.07
CA VAL A 140 -6.51 -3.92 13.66
C VAL A 140 -5.08 -3.44 13.44
N ARG A 141 -4.11 -4.30 13.71
CA ARG A 141 -2.69 -4.05 13.41
C ARG A 141 -2.21 -5.03 12.37
N ASP A 142 -1.55 -4.55 11.32
CA ASP A 142 -0.99 -5.37 10.27
C ASP A 142 0.37 -5.99 10.67
N GLN A 143 0.92 -6.81 9.77
CA GLN A 143 2.22 -7.48 9.96
C GLN A 143 3.41 -6.49 9.97
N ASN A 144 3.24 -5.31 9.36
CA ASN A 144 4.25 -4.26 9.31
C ASN A 144 4.16 -3.31 10.52
N GLY A 145 3.21 -3.56 11.42
CA GLY A 145 2.99 -2.74 12.60
C GLY A 145 2.13 -1.50 12.36
N LEU A 146 1.58 -1.33 11.17
CA LEU A 146 0.62 -0.27 10.87
C LEU A 146 -0.72 -0.57 11.57
N THR A 147 -1.35 0.45 12.08
CA THR A 147 -2.66 0.33 12.72
C THR A 147 -3.74 0.85 11.80
N PHE A 148 -4.82 0.09 11.69
CA PHE A 148 -5.99 0.44 10.87
C PHE A 148 -7.26 0.38 11.71
N PHE A 149 -8.26 1.16 11.31
CA PHE A 149 -9.64 0.84 11.56
C PHE A 149 -10.17 0.07 10.36
N GLN A 150 -10.76 -1.09 10.61
CA GLN A 150 -11.28 -1.96 9.55
C GLN A 150 -12.73 -2.32 9.83
N GLY A 151 -13.56 -2.34 8.78
CA GLY A 151 -14.94 -2.80 8.84
C GLY A 151 -15.32 -3.53 7.56
N ILE A 152 -16.35 -4.36 7.66
CA ILE A 152 -16.86 -5.16 6.55
C ILE A 152 -18.38 -4.98 6.46
N ILE A 153 -18.87 -4.75 5.26
CA ILE A 153 -20.30 -4.80 4.93
C ILE A 153 -20.50 -5.89 3.86
N ASN A 154 -21.50 -6.71 4.06
CA ASN A 154 -21.95 -7.67 3.04
C ASN A 154 -23.14 -7.09 2.29
N ASP A 155 -23.22 -7.41 1.00
CA ASP A 155 -24.32 -7.01 0.11
C ASP A 155 -24.54 -5.49 0.04
N PHE A 156 -23.44 -4.75 -0.21
CA PHE A 156 -23.53 -3.32 -0.49
C PHE A 156 -24.27 -3.12 -1.82
N SER A 157 -25.45 -2.52 -1.73
CA SER A 157 -26.36 -2.46 -2.88
C SER A 157 -25.96 -1.40 -3.90
N GLU A 158 -26.40 -1.60 -5.12
CA GLU A 158 -26.32 -0.62 -6.20
C GLU A 158 -26.93 0.72 -5.77
N SER A 159 -26.28 1.81 -6.13
CA SER A 159 -26.68 3.17 -5.75
C SER A 159 -26.63 3.48 -4.24
N SER A 160 -26.08 2.58 -3.44
CA SER A 160 -25.74 2.89 -2.06
C SER A 160 -24.52 3.79 -1.98
N SER A 161 -24.50 4.66 -0.99
CA SER A 161 -23.35 5.48 -0.66
C SER A 161 -23.06 5.38 0.84
N THR A 162 -21.81 5.58 1.20
CA THR A 162 -21.38 5.69 2.59
C THR A 162 -20.44 6.87 2.74
N GLU A 163 -20.75 7.72 3.72
CA GLU A 163 -19.89 8.84 4.09
C GLU A 163 -18.85 8.38 5.10
N ILE A 164 -17.59 8.62 4.79
CA ILE A 164 -16.43 8.29 5.62
C ILE A 164 -15.82 9.59 6.11
N ASN A 165 -15.88 9.83 7.40
CA ASN A 165 -15.36 11.01 8.05
C ASN A 165 -14.22 10.65 8.98
N LEU A 166 -13.08 11.33 8.86
CA LEU A 166 -11.97 11.19 9.78
C LEU A 166 -11.46 12.55 10.25
N SER A 167 -10.99 12.59 11.49
CA SER A 167 -10.29 13.76 12.01
C SER A 167 -9.19 13.34 12.98
N TYR A 168 -8.11 14.12 13.01
CA TYR A 168 -6.97 13.92 13.90
C TYR A 168 -6.14 15.22 14.00
N TYR A 169 -5.23 15.25 14.94
CA TYR A 169 -4.22 16.28 15.03
C TYR A 169 -2.87 15.73 14.60
N ASN A 170 -2.17 16.42 13.68
CA ASN A 170 -0.80 16.10 13.31
C ASN A 170 0.15 17.11 13.96
N PRO A 171 0.88 16.75 15.05
CA PRO A 171 1.70 17.69 15.80
C PRO A 171 3.00 18.09 15.09
N HIS A 172 3.41 17.35 14.07
CA HIS A 172 4.69 17.53 13.39
C HIS A 172 4.58 18.04 11.96
N GLY A 173 3.40 17.95 11.34
CA GLY A 173 3.21 18.26 9.92
C GLY A 173 3.91 17.29 8.96
N ASN A 174 4.48 16.20 9.48
CA ASN A 174 5.18 15.18 8.69
C ASN A 174 4.23 14.07 8.27
N THR A 175 4.56 13.41 7.16
CA THR A 175 3.93 12.14 6.80
C THR A 175 4.38 11.01 7.74
N SER A 176 3.67 9.89 7.72
CA SER A 176 4.02 8.73 8.55
C SER A 176 5.42 8.19 8.23
N ILE A 177 5.81 8.19 6.95
CA ILE A 177 7.14 7.75 6.52
C ILE A 177 8.23 8.75 6.97
N GLU A 178 8.00 10.05 6.78
CA GLU A 178 8.95 11.10 7.22
C GLU A 178 9.15 11.05 8.75
N TYR A 179 8.07 10.87 9.51
CA TYR A 179 8.14 10.74 10.96
C TYR A 179 8.92 9.51 11.41
N ALA A 180 8.65 8.35 10.81
CA ALA A 180 9.38 7.10 11.11
C ALA A 180 10.88 7.23 10.77
N ALA A 181 11.24 7.87 9.64
CA ALA A 181 12.62 8.11 9.26
C ALA A 181 13.34 9.04 10.25
N ASN A 182 12.66 10.09 10.74
CA ASN A 182 13.21 11.02 11.71
C ASN A 182 13.51 10.36 13.07
N ILE A 183 12.62 9.49 13.55
CA ILE A 183 12.86 8.72 14.78
C ILE A 183 14.04 7.78 14.61
N SER A 184 14.11 7.05 13.51
CA SER A 184 15.20 6.10 13.25
C SER A 184 16.57 6.78 13.16
N THR A 185 16.62 8.04 12.71
CA THR A 185 17.84 8.84 12.67
C THR A 185 18.23 9.40 14.05
N GLN A 186 17.27 9.71 14.91
CA GLN A 186 17.54 10.19 16.27
C GLN A 186 18.10 9.08 17.17
N ASP A 187 17.63 7.87 17.05
CA ASP A 187 18.17 6.72 17.81
C ASP A 187 19.61 6.35 17.39
N SER A 188 20.03 6.73 16.18
CA SER A 188 21.40 6.50 15.70
C SER A 188 22.41 7.54 16.18
N VAL A 189 22.00 8.65 16.79
CA VAL A 189 22.90 9.76 17.22
C VAL A 189 23.40 9.58 18.66
N VAL A 190 22.92 8.63 19.43
CA VAL A 190 23.38 8.38 20.83
C VAL A 190 24.11 7.05 20.96
N GLN A 191 24.98 6.72 20.00
CA GLN A 191 26.04 5.76 20.33
C GLN A 191 27.22 6.54 20.91
N PRO A 192 27.61 6.28 22.16
CA PRO A 192 28.89 6.78 22.66
C PRO A 192 29.99 6.32 21.69
N PRO A 193 31.06 7.12 21.50
CA PRO A 193 32.13 6.72 20.61
C PRO A 193 32.58 5.31 20.97
N PRO A 194 32.75 4.41 19.99
CA PRO A 194 33.06 3.02 20.25
C PRO A 194 34.29 2.93 21.14
N THR A 195 34.16 2.30 22.30
CA THR A 195 35.31 1.99 23.17
C THR A 195 36.28 1.12 22.38
N ALA A 196 37.55 1.11 22.76
CA ALA A 196 38.59 0.36 22.04
C ALA A 196 38.27 -1.14 21.86
N SER A 197 37.38 -1.72 22.69
CA SER A 197 36.84 -3.05 22.56
C SER A 197 35.86 -3.26 21.43
N ASP A 198 35.17 -2.19 20.98
CA ASP A 198 34.18 -2.29 19.90
C ASP A 198 34.82 -2.27 18.51
N ARG A 199 36.13 -1.97 18.44
CA ARG A 199 36.91 -2.06 17.19
C ARG A 199 37.08 -3.50 16.67
N PHE A 200 36.73 -4.48 17.47
CA PHE A 200 36.72 -5.90 17.11
C PHE A 200 35.32 -6.47 16.84
N VAL A 201 34.31 -5.63 16.65
CA VAL A 201 33.04 -6.09 16.08
C VAL A 201 33.36 -6.66 14.70
N ARG A 202 33.40 -7.98 14.63
CA ARG A 202 33.60 -8.72 13.40
C ARG A 202 32.52 -8.27 12.43
N TYR A 203 32.93 -7.63 11.36
CA TYR A 203 32.02 -7.38 10.23
C TYR A 203 31.34 -8.70 9.89
N PRO A 204 30.01 -8.72 9.67
CA PRO A 204 29.35 -9.95 9.26
C PRO A 204 30.05 -10.47 8.02
N PHE A 205 30.36 -11.75 8.02
CA PHE A 205 31.10 -12.53 7.03
C PHE A 205 30.43 -12.55 5.64
N ILE A 206 30.16 -11.42 5.02
CA ILE A 206 29.48 -11.34 3.72
C ILE A 206 30.35 -10.64 2.68
N THR A 207 31.59 -10.44 2.93
CA THR A 207 32.44 -9.86 1.92
C THR A 207 33.40 -10.91 1.37
N TRP A 208 34.32 -10.55 0.69
CA TRP A 208 35.25 -11.26 -0.17
C TRP A 208 36.14 -12.32 0.51
N GLU A 209 36.23 -12.34 1.84
CA GLU A 209 37.06 -13.30 2.60
C GLU A 209 36.75 -14.78 2.31
N PRO A 210 35.46 -15.24 2.33
CA PRO A 210 35.17 -16.62 1.94
C PRO A 210 35.46 -16.91 0.46
N MET A 211 35.34 -15.90 -0.41
CA MET A 211 35.72 -16.08 -1.82
C MET A 211 37.23 -16.27 -1.98
N ILE A 212 38.06 -15.52 -1.24
CA ILE A 212 39.51 -15.69 -1.25
C ILE A 212 39.90 -17.03 -0.65
N ALA A 213 39.29 -17.43 0.46
CA ALA A 213 39.54 -18.73 1.07
C ALA A 213 39.20 -19.88 0.11
N PHE A 214 38.09 -19.79 -0.61
CA PHE A 214 37.68 -20.78 -1.60
C PHE A 214 38.62 -20.80 -2.80
N LEU A 215 39.09 -19.65 -3.27
CA LEU A 215 40.03 -19.53 -4.37
C LEU A 215 41.39 -20.11 -4.00
N LEU A 216 41.90 -19.84 -2.80
CA LEU A 216 43.14 -20.43 -2.28
C LEU A 216 43.04 -21.95 -2.16
N LEU A 217 41.92 -22.46 -1.64
CA LEU A 217 41.69 -23.91 -1.54
C LEU A 217 41.65 -24.57 -2.92
N SER A 218 41.04 -23.93 -3.91
CA SER A 218 40.97 -24.40 -5.29
C SER A 218 42.38 -24.47 -5.92
N ILE A 219 43.22 -23.46 -5.70
CA ILE A 219 44.61 -23.47 -6.17
C ILE A 219 45.43 -24.62 -5.55
N ILE A 220 45.28 -24.82 -4.23
CA ILE A 220 45.96 -25.93 -3.52
C ILE A 220 45.55 -27.29 -4.11
N LEU A 221 44.25 -27.49 -4.38
CA LEU A 221 43.75 -28.73 -4.95
C LEU A 221 44.33 -28.99 -6.37
N VAL A 222 44.44 -27.97 -7.20
CA VAL A 222 45.04 -28.08 -8.53
C VAL A 222 46.52 -28.43 -8.44
N VAL A 223 47.25 -27.78 -7.52
CA VAL A 223 48.69 -28.10 -7.31
C VAL A 223 48.86 -29.53 -6.82
N ILE A 224 48.06 -30.00 -5.88
CA ILE A 224 48.11 -31.39 -5.40
C ILE A 224 47.81 -32.37 -6.55
N TYR A 225 46.79 -32.08 -7.35
CA TYR A 225 46.43 -32.91 -8.50
C TYR A 225 47.55 -33.02 -9.52
N GLU A 226 48.17 -31.89 -9.90
CA GLU A 226 49.31 -31.89 -10.83
C GLU A 226 50.55 -32.64 -10.26
N PHE A 227 50.81 -32.50 -8.97
CA PHE A 227 51.88 -33.22 -8.29
C PHE A 227 51.64 -34.72 -8.25
N GLN A 228 50.40 -35.17 -8.04
CA GLN A 228 50.06 -36.60 -8.11
C GLN A 228 50.22 -37.15 -9.53
N ARG A 229 49.79 -36.39 -10.54
CA ARG A 229 49.90 -36.77 -11.93
C ARG A 229 51.35 -36.96 -12.38
N ILE A 230 52.26 -36.05 -11.99
CA ILE A 230 53.69 -36.14 -12.32
C ILE A 230 54.36 -37.32 -11.62
N ARG A 231 53.83 -37.77 -10.47
CA ARG A 231 54.38 -38.89 -9.74
C ARG A 231 53.94 -40.26 -10.28
N ASP A 232 52.84 -40.30 -10.98
CA ASP A 232 52.23 -41.50 -11.56
C ASP A 232 52.66 -41.74 -13.03
N GLU A 233 53.38 -40.78 -13.65
CA GLU A 233 54.13 -40.92 -14.89
C GLU A 233 55.57 -41.34 -14.63
#